data_7b41abab0729f13121b23640b3e64506
#
_entry.id   7b41abab0729f13121b23640b3e64506
#
_cell.length_a   1.000
_cell.length_b   1.000
_cell.length_c   1.000
_cell.angle_alpha   90.00
_cell.angle_beta   90.00
_cell.angle_gamma   90.00
#
_symmetry.space_group_name_H-M   'P 1'
#
loop_
_entity.id
_entity.type
_entity.pdbx_description
1 polymer ?
#
loop_
_entity_poly.entity_id
_entity_poly.type
_entity_poly.pdbx_seq_one_letter_code
_entity_poly.pdbx_strand_id
1 'polypeptide(L)'
;MFTMIDVPAWLLILMLLFAAVTALDRILMPSVRWYLRRRLERAVERLNKRLSIPIQPFKLARRRDTILRLRYDPEVAKAIVTYAREHNIREDVVAERAERYAREIVPSFSAFTYFGFAIRAARFLSRSLYRVRVGTENTDALEAISPDATVVFVMNHRSNMDYVLVTWLAAQRSALAYAVGEWARVWPLQPLIRSLGGYFIRRKYNNPLYRKVLARYVQMATEAGVTQAVFPEGGLSRTGALREPKLGLLSYIIDGYRLGESRDVVFVPVALNYDRVMEDRTLIRANTEGARSFRFSLKPIYRYLRNLVWQKITGRVHRYGIAAVSFGQPMPLSAFMIDHQGHAETLGDELMGRISEVMPVVPFPLIAHAVAAGVRDRAALTGAVQARIDHARAKKAPVHLPRTDLDYTIDAGLNAMKLRKMLQVQDGTLILTNDGAEIMAFYARSIAPLMQDFAEGSRDTASI
;
A
#
# COMPACT_ATOMS: atom_id res chain seq x y z
N MET A 1 75.82 13.76 -2.19
CA MET A 1 76.07 12.37 -2.61
C MET A 1 74.70 11.72 -2.78
N PHE A 2 74.23 11.62 -4.05
CA PHE A 2 72.92 10.99 -4.32
C PHE A 2 73.21 9.50 -4.50
N THR A 3 72.73 8.69 -3.57
CA THR A 3 72.73 7.22 -3.74
C THR A 3 71.68 6.84 -4.75
N MET A 4 72.13 6.32 -5.90
CA MET A 4 71.23 5.70 -6.86
C MET A 4 70.71 4.39 -6.29
N ILE A 5 69.39 4.26 -6.24
CA ILE A 5 68.73 3.04 -5.79
C ILE A 5 68.27 2.33 -7.05
N ASP A 6 68.85 1.18 -7.35
CA ASP A 6 68.39 0.33 -8.46
C ASP A 6 67.05 -0.33 -8.12
N VAL A 7 65.97 0.20 -8.67
CA VAL A 7 64.65 -0.36 -8.52
C VAL A 7 64.40 -1.31 -9.69
N PRO A 8 64.04 -2.58 -9.46
CA PRO A 8 63.70 -3.52 -10.54
C PRO A 8 62.52 -2.98 -11.39
N ALA A 9 62.63 -3.10 -12.72
CA ALA A 9 61.68 -2.56 -13.67
C ALA A 9 60.21 -3.02 -13.39
N TRP A 10 60.03 -4.25 -12.94
CA TRP A 10 58.71 -4.77 -12.58
C TRP A 10 58.11 -4.04 -11.37
N LEU A 11 58.93 -3.63 -10.39
CA LEU A 11 58.49 -2.89 -9.22
C LEU A 11 58.06 -1.47 -9.59
N LEU A 12 58.78 -0.83 -10.49
CA LEU A 12 58.51 0.50 -11.04
C LEU A 12 57.19 0.49 -11.84
N ILE A 13 56.94 -0.55 -12.64
CA ILE A 13 55.69 -0.75 -13.36
C ILE A 13 54.54 -0.94 -12.37
N LEU A 14 54.73 -1.71 -11.31
CA LEU A 14 53.71 -1.95 -10.28
C LEU A 14 53.38 -0.68 -9.50
N MET A 15 54.38 0.15 -9.16
CA MET A 15 54.18 1.44 -8.53
C MET A 15 53.45 2.43 -9.44
N LEU A 16 53.78 2.47 -10.74
CA LEU A 16 53.10 3.29 -11.72
C LEU A 16 51.65 2.84 -11.95
N LEU A 17 51.38 1.55 -11.99
CA LEU A 17 50.05 0.98 -12.07
C LEU A 17 49.23 1.34 -10.83
N PHE A 18 49.81 1.21 -9.66
CA PHE A 18 49.13 1.58 -8.40
C PHE A 18 48.89 3.09 -8.31
N ALA A 19 49.84 3.92 -8.72
CA ALA A 19 49.67 5.36 -8.81
C ALA A 19 48.58 5.75 -9.84
N ALA A 20 48.56 5.08 -11.00
CA ALA A 20 47.53 5.30 -12.03
C ALA A 20 46.13 4.89 -11.52
N VAL A 21 45.98 3.74 -10.85
CA VAL A 21 44.75 3.28 -10.26
C VAL A 21 44.27 4.24 -9.18
N THR A 22 45.17 4.73 -8.31
CA THR A 22 44.84 5.70 -7.23
C THR A 22 44.48 7.07 -7.81
N ALA A 23 45.16 7.52 -8.86
CA ALA A 23 44.82 8.77 -9.55
C ALA A 23 43.46 8.66 -10.27
N LEU A 24 43.24 7.52 -10.91
CA LEU A 24 41.96 7.19 -11.58
C LEU A 24 40.79 7.21 -10.55
N ASP A 25 40.99 6.59 -9.39
CA ASP A 25 39.97 6.57 -8.34
C ASP A 25 39.72 7.97 -7.73
N ARG A 26 40.75 8.77 -7.53
CA ARG A 26 40.63 10.12 -6.95
C ARG A 26 40.10 11.17 -7.92
N ILE A 27 40.38 11.08 -9.23
CA ILE A 27 39.99 12.12 -10.19
C ILE A 27 38.79 11.68 -11.02
N LEU A 28 38.78 10.46 -11.53
CA LEU A 28 37.75 9.97 -12.44
C LEU A 28 36.45 9.65 -11.68
N MET A 29 36.55 8.97 -10.52
CA MET A 29 35.36 8.58 -9.76
C MET A 29 34.52 9.76 -9.22
N PRO A 30 35.12 10.84 -8.70
CA PRO A 30 34.36 12.05 -8.34
C PRO A 30 33.70 12.69 -9.55
N SER A 31 34.40 12.77 -10.70
CA SER A 31 33.86 13.38 -11.93
C SER A 31 32.73 12.56 -12.53
N VAL A 32 32.86 11.23 -12.57
CA VAL A 32 31.80 10.31 -13.00
C VAL A 32 30.59 10.39 -12.06
N ARG A 33 30.83 10.40 -10.73
CA ARG A 33 29.77 10.55 -9.72
C ARG A 33 29.06 11.90 -9.87
N TRP A 34 29.79 12.99 -10.10
CA TRP A 34 29.22 14.32 -10.34
C TRP A 34 28.40 14.36 -11.63
N TYR A 35 28.90 13.80 -12.73
CA TYR A 35 28.18 13.72 -14.01
C TYR A 35 26.89 12.91 -13.88
N LEU A 36 26.98 11.72 -13.28
CA LEU A 36 25.81 10.87 -13.02
C LEU A 36 24.80 11.56 -12.11
N ARG A 37 25.28 12.26 -11.07
CA ARG A 37 24.42 13.04 -10.19
C ARG A 37 23.68 14.14 -10.93
N ARG A 38 24.35 14.95 -11.73
CA ARG A 38 23.71 15.99 -12.56
C ARG A 38 22.73 15.42 -13.58
N ARG A 39 23.03 14.26 -14.13
CA ARG A 39 22.13 13.56 -15.05
C ARG A 39 20.87 13.08 -14.33
N LEU A 40 21.00 12.58 -13.11
CA LEU A 40 19.88 12.18 -12.25
C LEU A 40 19.05 13.39 -11.84
N GLU A 41 19.66 14.48 -11.40
CA GLU A 41 18.96 15.71 -11.04
C GLU A 41 18.12 16.23 -12.21
N ARG A 42 18.69 16.34 -13.41
CA ARG A 42 17.96 16.72 -14.63
C ARG A 42 16.85 15.73 -15.02
N ALA A 43 17.03 14.45 -14.73
CA ALA A 43 15.99 13.44 -14.96
C ALA A 43 14.84 13.59 -13.96
N VAL A 44 15.13 13.88 -12.68
CA VAL A 44 14.14 14.15 -11.64
C VAL A 44 13.38 15.45 -11.93
N GLU A 45 14.06 16.52 -12.36
CA GLU A 45 13.40 17.77 -12.77
C GLU A 45 12.41 17.56 -13.91
N ARG A 46 12.82 16.81 -14.95
CA ARG A 46 11.94 16.47 -16.08
C ARG A 46 10.75 15.62 -15.64
N LEU A 47 10.96 14.74 -14.67
CA LEU A 47 9.91 13.92 -14.10
C LEU A 47 8.95 14.77 -13.27
N ASN A 48 9.46 15.66 -12.42
CA ASN A 48 8.64 16.54 -11.60
C ASN A 48 7.75 17.47 -12.43
N LYS A 49 8.18 17.89 -13.62
CA LYS A 49 7.33 18.66 -14.57
C LYS A 49 6.13 17.85 -15.11
N ARG A 50 6.15 16.53 -15.00
CA ARG A 50 5.08 15.62 -15.46
C ARG A 50 4.18 15.11 -14.33
N LEU A 51 4.60 15.27 -13.09
CA LEU A 51 3.85 14.83 -11.94
C LEU A 51 2.94 15.96 -11.44
N SER A 52 1.70 15.64 -11.09
CA SER A 52 0.78 16.60 -10.47
C SER A 52 1.29 17.07 -9.10
N ILE A 53 1.97 16.19 -8.37
CA ILE A 53 2.62 16.50 -7.09
C ILE A 53 4.11 16.16 -7.23
N PRO A 54 5.01 17.14 -7.20
CA PRO A 54 6.45 16.94 -7.36
C PRO A 54 7.03 16.04 -6.25
N ILE A 55 8.09 15.31 -6.58
CA ILE A 55 8.83 14.54 -5.58
C ILE A 55 9.56 15.52 -4.68
N GLN A 56 9.22 15.51 -3.42
CA GLN A 56 9.77 16.44 -2.44
C GLN A 56 11.27 16.20 -2.18
N PRO A 57 12.05 17.26 -1.94
CA PRO A 57 13.49 17.15 -1.65
C PRO A 57 13.83 16.22 -0.49
N PHE A 58 12.99 16.19 0.54
CA PHE A 58 13.13 15.28 1.69
C PHE A 58 13.21 13.80 1.25
N LYS A 59 12.40 13.40 0.28
CA LYS A 59 12.38 12.03 -0.24
C LYS A 59 13.62 11.69 -1.08
N LEU A 60 14.22 12.69 -1.70
CA LEU A 60 15.44 12.58 -2.50
C LEU A 60 16.71 12.74 -1.66
N ALA A 61 16.57 13.16 -0.40
CA ALA A 61 17.70 13.34 0.52
C ALA A 61 18.45 12.01 0.73
N ARG A 62 19.74 12.11 0.98
CA ARG A 62 20.54 10.93 1.30
C ARG A 62 20.02 10.32 2.59
N ARG A 63 19.80 9.01 2.57
CA ARG A 63 19.31 8.26 3.74
C ARG A 63 20.09 8.56 5.01
N ARG A 64 21.42 8.72 4.91
CA ARG A 64 22.30 9.07 6.03
C ARG A 64 21.92 10.41 6.65
N ASP A 65 21.63 11.41 5.83
CA ASP A 65 21.30 12.76 6.31
C ASP A 65 19.97 12.76 7.07
N THR A 66 18.97 12.02 6.59
CA THR A 66 17.70 11.84 7.30
C THR A 66 17.87 11.09 8.63
N ILE A 67 18.75 10.07 8.68
CA ILE A 67 19.06 9.35 9.93
C ILE A 67 19.72 10.30 10.93
N LEU A 68 20.67 11.13 10.48
CA LEU A 68 21.33 12.11 11.34
C LEU A 68 20.34 13.18 11.83
N ARG A 69 19.46 13.69 10.98
CA ARG A 69 18.39 14.63 11.38
C ARG A 69 17.51 14.04 12.48
N LEU A 70 17.12 12.76 12.36
CA LEU A 70 16.34 12.07 13.41
C LEU A 70 17.13 11.89 14.69
N ARG A 71 18.40 11.53 14.61
CA ARG A 71 19.26 11.35 15.79
C ARG A 71 19.40 12.62 16.61
N TYR A 72 19.54 13.76 15.94
CA TYR A 72 19.73 15.07 16.57
C TYR A 72 18.43 15.89 16.66
N ASP A 73 17.28 15.28 16.35
CA ASP A 73 15.99 15.93 16.53
C ASP A 73 15.72 16.19 18.01
N PRO A 74 15.29 17.42 18.41
CA PRO A 74 15.09 17.79 19.80
C PRO A 74 14.12 16.87 20.55
N GLU A 75 13.06 16.42 19.89
CA GLU A 75 12.07 15.53 20.50
C GLU A 75 12.60 14.10 20.68
N VAL A 76 13.44 13.63 19.77
CA VAL A 76 14.13 12.35 19.89
C VAL A 76 15.19 12.44 20.99
N ALA A 77 15.93 13.56 21.09
CA ALA A 77 16.91 13.80 22.14
C ALA A 77 16.27 13.79 23.53
N LYS A 78 15.13 14.48 23.72
CA LYS A 78 14.35 14.41 24.96
C LYS A 78 13.96 12.98 25.30
N ALA A 79 13.47 12.22 24.33
CA ALA A 79 13.09 10.81 24.53
C ALA A 79 14.29 9.93 24.91
N ILE A 80 15.49 10.19 24.37
CA ILE A 80 16.73 9.49 24.73
C ILE A 80 17.04 9.72 26.19
N VAL A 81 17.04 10.98 26.63
CA VAL A 81 17.33 11.35 28.06
C VAL A 81 16.32 10.73 29.02
N THR A 82 15.02 10.84 28.70
CA THR A 82 13.95 10.27 29.52
C THR A 82 14.10 8.75 29.60
N TYR A 83 14.26 8.06 28.46
CA TYR A 83 14.42 6.61 28.42
C TYR A 83 15.68 6.14 29.16
N ALA A 84 16.79 6.88 29.06
CA ALA A 84 18.05 6.59 29.77
C ALA A 84 17.85 6.61 31.30
N ARG A 85 17.17 7.65 31.81
CA ARG A 85 16.85 7.80 33.23
C ARG A 85 15.89 6.71 33.73
N GLU A 86 14.80 6.47 33.03
CA GLU A 86 13.80 5.48 33.44
C GLU A 86 14.34 4.04 33.50
N HIS A 87 15.32 3.70 32.63
CA HIS A 87 15.88 2.35 32.56
C HIS A 87 17.28 2.22 33.17
N ASN A 88 17.83 3.30 33.78
CA ASN A 88 19.17 3.35 34.30
C ASN A 88 20.26 2.91 33.29
N ILE A 89 20.16 3.40 32.05
CA ILE A 89 21.08 3.13 30.95
C ILE A 89 21.81 4.42 30.58
N ARG A 90 23.06 4.35 30.17
CA ARG A 90 23.83 5.52 29.72
C ARG A 90 23.18 6.12 28.46
N GLU A 91 23.15 7.47 28.39
CA GLU A 91 22.51 8.20 27.27
C GLU A 91 23.15 7.89 25.92
N ASP A 92 24.47 7.70 25.85
CA ASP A 92 25.17 7.34 24.62
C ASP A 92 24.69 5.98 24.02
N VAL A 93 24.48 4.98 24.91
CA VAL A 93 23.95 3.66 24.52
C VAL A 93 22.50 3.77 24.00
N VAL A 94 21.69 4.63 24.64
CA VAL A 94 20.31 4.87 24.20
C VAL A 94 20.29 5.64 22.88
N ALA A 95 21.18 6.63 22.70
CA ALA A 95 21.33 7.38 21.45
C ALA A 95 21.72 6.46 20.29
N GLU A 96 22.64 5.52 20.51
CA GLU A 96 23.00 4.52 19.50
C GLU A 96 21.83 3.58 19.18
N ARG A 97 21.01 3.25 20.19
CA ARG A 97 19.76 2.47 19.97
C ARG A 97 18.75 3.25 19.13
N ALA A 98 18.56 4.54 19.40
CA ALA A 98 17.70 5.41 18.61
C ALA A 98 18.18 5.52 17.15
N GLU A 99 19.49 5.62 16.92
CA GLU A 99 20.07 5.61 15.59
C GLU A 99 19.84 4.26 14.86
N ARG A 100 19.95 3.13 15.56
CA ARG A 100 19.60 1.82 14.98
C ARG A 100 18.13 1.77 14.56
N TYR A 101 17.21 2.34 15.35
CA TYR A 101 15.81 2.47 15.00
C TYR A 101 15.61 3.38 13.78
N ALA A 102 16.29 4.52 13.73
CA ALA A 102 16.24 5.40 12.56
C ALA A 102 16.77 4.70 11.30
N ARG A 103 17.86 3.94 11.38
CA ARG A 103 18.38 3.10 10.28
C ARG A 103 17.41 2.01 9.84
N GLU A 104 16.55 1.55 10.73
CA GLU A 104 15.52 0.58 10.39
C GLU A 104 14.36 1.23 9.65
N ILE A 105 13.89 2.38 10.13
CA ILE A 105 12.71 3.10 9.67
C ILE A 105 13.00 3.80 8.33
N VAL A 106 14.06 4.61 8.25
CA VAL A 106 14.33 5.48 7.09
C VAL A 106 14.56 4.68 5.81
N PRO A 107 13.76 4.91 4.74
CA PRO A 107 13.94 4.27 3.46
C PRO A 107 15.18 4.77 2.71
N SER A 108 15.51 4.13 1.60
CA SER A 108 16.54 4.57 0.64
C SER A 108 15.88 4.74 -0.73
N PHE A 109 15.07 5.76 -0.86
CA PHE A 109 14.30 5.99 -2.08
C PHE A 109 15.19 6.21 -3.30
N SER A 110 14.81 5.58 -4.42
CA SER A 110 15.43 5.75 -5.73
C SER A 110 14.37 6.07 -6.78
N ALA A 111 14.36 7.29 -7.28
CA ALA A 111 13.44 7.70 -8.34
C ALA A 111 13.62 6.83 -9.60
N PHE A 112 14.84 6.41 -9.93
CA PHE A 112 15.11 5.51 -11.04
C PHE A 112 14.46 4.14 -10.85
N THR A 113 14.63 3.52 -9.68
CA THR A 113 13.99 2.23 -9.37
C THR A 113 12.47 2.35 -9.36
N TYR A 114 11.95 3.42 -8.78
CA TYR A 114 10.50 3.64 -8.66
C TYR A 114 9.85 3.86 -10.03
N PHE A 115 10.27 4.88 -10.77
CA PHE A 115 9.64 5.27 -12.05
C PHE A 115 10.16 4.47 -13.26
N GLY A 116 11.40 4.01 -13.21
CA GLY A 116 12.01 3.23 -14.29
C GLY A 116 11.55 1.78 -14.32
N PHE A 117 11.58 1.10 -13.19
CA PHE A 117 11.33 -0.34 -13.10
C PHE A 117 10.00 -0.67 -12.40
N ALA A 118 9.79 -0.17 -11.17
CA ALA A 118 8.71 -0.64 -10.33
C ALA A 118 7.32 -0.36 -10.91
N ILE A 119 7.09 0.84 -11.44
CA ILE A 119 5.80 1.19 -12.05
C ILE A 119 5.50 0.32 -13.26
N ARG A 120 6.49 0.04 -14.10
CA ARG A 120 6.33 -0.83 -15.27
C ARG A 120 6.00 -2.26 -14.83
N ALA A 121 6.73 -2.77 -13.85
CA ALA A 121 6.49 -4.09 -13.28
C ALA A 121 5.12 -4.17 -12.60
N ALA A 122 4.75 -3.15 -11.82
CA ALA A 122 3.46 -3.05 -11.15
C ALA A 122 2.29 -3.00 -12.16
N ARG A 123 2.41 -2.17 -13.20
CA ARG A 123 1.44 -2.11 -14.29
C ARG A 123 1.31 -3.45 -15.03
N PHE A 124 2.45 -4.07 -15.37
CA PHE A 124 2.45 -5.36 -16.03
C PHE A 124 1.78 -6.43 -15.17
N LEU A 125 2.15 -6.52 -13.89
CA LEU A 125 1.62 -7.51 -12.97
C LEU A 125 0.12 -7.29 -12.74
N SER A 126 -0.31 -6.06 -12.45
CA SER A 126 -1.72 -5.74 -12.24
C SER A 126 -2.59 -6.08 -13.45
N ARG A 127 -2.15 -5.70 -14.67
CA ARG A 127 -2.90 -5.97 -15.91
C ARG A 127 -2.85 -7.44 -16.35
N SER A 128 -1.81 -8.18 -15.97
CA SER A 128 -1.72 -9.61 -16.26
C SER A 128 -2.65 -10.43 -15.36
N LEU A 129 -2.84 -9.97 -14.11
CA LEU A 129 -3.66 -10.67 -13.12
C LEU A 129 -5.12 -10.27 -13.17
N TYR A 130 -5.40 -8.98 -13.36
CA TYR A 130 -6.72 -8.40 -13.22
C TYR A 130 -7.11 -7.52 -14.42
N ARG A 131 -8.41 -7.35 -14.60
CA ARG A 131 -8.97 -6.22 -15.32
C ARG A 131 -9.10 -5.07 -14.34
N VAL A 132 -8.13 -4.15 -14.35
CA VAL A 132 -8.13 -3.02 -13.43
C VAL A 132 -9.20 -2.02 -13.85
N ARG A 133 -10.05 -1.62 -12.90
CA ARG A 133 -11.06 -0.58 -13.03
C ARG A 133 -10.80 0.52 -12.01
N VAL A 134 -10.89 1.75 -12.45
CA VAL A 134 -10.71 2.93 -11.59
C VAL A 134 -12.02 3.71 -11.65
N GLY A 135 -12.60 3.97 -10.49
CA GLY A 135 -13.73 4.87 -10.35
C GLY A 135 -13.24 6.32 -10.47
N THR A 136 -13.87 7.10 -11.34
CA THR A 136 -13.43 8.45 -11.73
C THR A 136 -14.24 9.57 -11.08
N GLU A 137 -15.17 9.27 -10.19
CA GLU A 137 -16.19 10.23 -9.72
C GLU A 137 -15.64 11.48 -9.03
N ASN A 138 -14.37 11.46 -8.57
CA ASN A 138 -13.75 12.58 -7.84
C ASN A 138 -12.45 13.08 -8.47
N THR A 139 -12.26 12.96 -9.78
CA THR A 139 -11.03 13.38 -10.45
C THR A 139 -10.79 14.88 -10.24
N ASP A 140 -11.80 15.70 -10.40
CA ASP A 140 -11.71 17.15 -10.27
C ASP A 140 -11.35 17.57 -8.84
N ALA A 141 -11.94 16.92 -7.84
CA ALA A 141 -11.62 17.16 -6.43
C ALA A 141 -10.17 16.78 -6.09
N LEU A 142 -9.63 15.72 -6.71
CA LEU A 142 -8.23 15.34 -6.56
C LEU A 142 -7.27 16.32 -7.27
N GLU A 143 -7.69 16.92 -8.37
CA GLU A 143 -6.91 17.91 -9.10
C GLU A 143 -6.94 19.29 -8.42
N ALA A 144 -8.00 19.58 -7.68
CA ALA A 144 -8.15 20.79 -6.88
C ALA A 144 -7.31 20.81 -5.59
N ILE A 145 -6.69 19.69 -5.22
CA ILE A 145 -5.80 19.66 -4.04
C ILE A 145 -4.61 20.59 -4.26
N SER A 146 -4.38 21.52 -3.32
CA SER A 146 -3.26 22.44 -3.39
C SER A 146 -1.93 21.70 -3.57
N PRO A 147 -1.05 22.11 -4.49
CA PRO A 147 0.30 21.56 -4.64
C PRO A 147 1.15 21.70 -3.36
N ASP A 148 0.79 22.65 -2.51
CA ASP A 148 1.46 22.87 -1.22
C ASP A 148 0.94 21.95 -0.10
N ALA A 149 -0.17 21.25 -0.29
CA ALA A 149 -0.67 20.30 0.69
C ALA A 149 0.12 18.99 0.67
N THR A 150 0.16 18.31 1.81
CA THR A 150 0.67 16.95 1.94
C THR A 150 -0.46 15.96 1.72
N VAL A 151 -0.39 15.17 0.66
CA VAL A 151 -1.43 14.17 0.36
C VAL A 151 -1.14 12.86 1.07
N VAL A 152 -2.15 12.36 1.79
CA VAL A 152 -2.12 11.06 2.47
C VAL A 152 -3.26 10.19 1.94
N PHE A 153 -2.93 9.20 1.12
CA PHE A 153 -3.91 8.19 0.68
C PHE A 153 -4.18 7.22 1.82
N VAL A 154 -5.43 7.15 2.24
CA VAL A 154 -5.90 6.25 3.31
C VAL A 154 -6.76 5.15 2.68
N MET A 155 -6.36 3.89 2.83
CA MET A 155 -6.96 2.81 2.06
C MET A 155 -7.19 1.55 2.88
N ASN A 156 -8.24 0.81 2.55
CA ASN A 156 -8.48 -0.52 3.09
C ASN A 156 -7.44 -1.52 2.56
N HIS A 157 -7.26 -2.64 3.26
CA HIS A 157 -6.20 -3.61 2.95
C HIS A 157 -6.74 -5.02 2.70
N ARG A 158 -6.92 -5.36 1.43
CA ARG A 158 -7.54 -6.62 0.98
C ARG A 158 -6.53 -7.68 0.56
N SER A 159 -5.45 -7.26 -0.09
CA SER A 159 -4.44 -8.14 -0.70
C SER A 159 -3.07 -7.50 -0.68
N ASN A 160 -2.00 -8.30 -0.73
CA ASN A 160 -0.66 -7.76 -0.98
C ASN A 160 -0.55 -7.08 -2.37
N MET A 161 -1.50 -7.34 -3.26
CA MET A 161 -1.62 -6.62 -4.54
C MET A 161 -1.99 -5.15 -4.38
N ASP A 162 -2.54 -4.74 -3.23
CA ASP A 162 -2.90 -3.34 -2.98
C ASP A 162 -1.69 -2.42 -3.12
N TYR A 163 -0.53 -2.81 -2.57
CA TYR A 163 0.72 -2.05 -2.73
C TYR A 163 1.13 -1.90 -4.20
N VAL A 164 0.98 -2.98 -4.98
CA VAL A 164 1.36 -3.01 -6.40
C VAL A 164 0.41 -2.13 -7.21
N LEU A 165 -0.89 -2.29 -6.99
CA LEU A 165 -1.93 -1.59 -7.71
C LEU A 165 -1.89 -0.09 -7.45
N VAL A 166 -1.81 0.31 -6.18
CA VAL A 166 -1.77 1.73 -5.78
C VAL A 166 -0.46 2.39 -6.18
N THR A 167 0.68 1.70 -6.08
CA THR A 167 1.96 2.22 -6.59
C THR A 167 1.87 2.56 -8.07
N TRP A 168 1.24 1.72 -8.88
CA TRP A 168 1.05 2.00 -10.30
C TRP A 168 0.07 3.15 -10.55
N LEU A 169 -1.10 3.14 -9.90
CA LEU A 169 -2.14 4.16 -10.12
C LEU A 169 -1.73 5.55 -9.63
N ALA A 170 -1.12 5.62 -8.45
CA ALA A 170 -0.63 6.88 -7.89
C ALA A 170 0.63 7.42 -8.58
N ALA A 171 1.33 6.59 -9.34
CA ALA A 171 2.59 6.97 -9.99
C ALA A 171 2.47 8.09 -11.02
N GLN A 172 1.28 8.34 -11.55
CA GLN A 172 1.03 9.47 -12.44
C GLN A 172 0.94 10.80 -11.67
N ARG A 173 0.61 10.73 -10.37
CA ARG A 173 0.42 11.90 -9.50
C ARG A 173 1.64 12.18 -8.65
N SER A 174 2.23 11.16 -8.01
CA SER A 174 3.38 11.31 -7.12
C SER A 174 4.08 9.99 -6.85
N ALA A 175 5.24 10.08 -6.18
CA ALA A 175 5.93 8.93 -5.60
C ALA A 175 5.45 8.69 -4.17
N LEU A 176 4.86 7.53 -3.89
CA LEU A 176 4.33 7.19 -2.56
C LEU A 176 5.41 6.79 -1.56
N ALA A 177 5.26 7.21 -0.32
CA ALA A 177 5.89 6.60 0.84
C ALA A 177 4.84 5.79 1.60
N TYR A 178 5.15 4.57 2.03
CA TYR A 178 4.20 3.71 2.71
C TYR A 178 4.84 2.84 3.79
N ALA A 179 4.05 2.59 4.83
CA ALA A 179 4.46 1.76 5.96
C ALA A 179 4.34 0.27 5.62
N VAL A 180 5.41 -0.48 5.86
CA VAL A 180 5.46 -1.93 5.61
C VAL A 180 5.76 -2.67 6.89
N GLY A 181 5.03 -3.75 7.16
CA GLY A 181 5.26 -4.57 8.33
C GLY A 181 6.56 -5.40 8.27
N GLU A 182 6.95 -5.92 9.42
CA GLU A 182 8.20 -6.70 9.61
C GLU A 182 8.32 -7.92 8.69
N TRP A 183 7.20 -8.49 8.22
CA TRP A 183 7.16 -9.67 7.37
C TRP A 183 7.93 -9.50 6.04
N ALA A 184 8.07 -8.27 5.57
CA ALA A 184 8.75 -7.95 4.32
C ALA A 184 10.26 -7.67 4.50
N ARG A 185 10.80 -7.85 5.70
CA ARG A 185 12.23 -7.68 6.03
C ARG A 185 13.07 -8.90 5.66
N VAL A 186 12.87 -9.42 4.45
CA VAL A 186 13.60 -10.55 3.90
C VAL A 186 14.36 -10.15 2.64
N TRP A 187 15.55 -10.71 2.46
CA TRP A 187 16.28 -10.51 1.20
C TRP A 187 15.64 -11.31 0.06
N PRO A 188 15.49 -10.78 -1.18
CA PRO A 188 15.87 -9.44 -1.69
C PRO A 188 14.75 -8.38 -1.58
N LEU A 189 13.63 -8.70 -0.92
CA LEU A 189 12.44 -7.83 -0.86
C LEU A 189 12.68 -6.54 -0.08
N GLN A 190 13.41 -6.63 1.04
CA GLN A 190 13.70 -5.47 1.90
C GLN A 190 14.41 -4.33 1.16
N PRO A 191 15.54 -4.52 0.45
CA PRO A 191 16.20 -3.44 -0.28
C PRO A 191 15.32 -2.90 -1.43
N LEU A 192 14.53 -3.75 -2.08
CA LEU A 192 13.59 -3.32 -3.10
C LEU A 192 12.53 -2.38 -2.52
N ILE A 193 11.83 -2.78 -1.46
CA ILE A 193 10.80 -1.98 -0.80
C ILE A 193 11.37 -0.63 -0.34
N ARG A 194 12.57 -0.62 0.25
CA ARG A 194 13.23 0.62 0.65
C ARG A 194 13.51 1.55 -0.54
N SER A 195 13.93 0.99 -1.67
CA SER A 195 14.18 1.78 -2.87
C SER A 195 12.91 2.35 -3.50
N LEU A 196 11.75 1.77 -3.18
CA LEU A 196 10.44 2.24 -3.58
C LEU A 196 9.84 3.29 -2.61
N GLY A 197 10.56 3.65 -1.54
CA GLY A 197 10.09 4.60 -0.54
C GLY A 197 9.29 3.98 0.61
N GLY A 198 9.26 2.65 0.69
CA GLY A 198 8.65 1.94 1.81
C GLY A 198 9.53 2.00 3.06
N TYR A 199 8.94 2.33 4.21
CA TYR A 199 9.59 2.31 5.51
C TYR A 199 9.02 1.18 6.38
N PHE A 200 9.91 0.54 7.15
CA PHE A 200 9.53 -0.62 7.94
C PHE A 200 9.07 -0.23 9.33
N ILE A 201 7.94 -0.82 9.77
CA ILE A 201 7.38 -0.61 11.09
C ILE A 201 7.29 -1.92 11.86
N ARG A 202 7.57 -1.86 13.18
CA ARG A 202 7.36 -2.94 14.12
C ARG A 202 5.98 -2.82 14.75
N ARG A 203 5.02 -3.57 14.24
CA ARG A 203 3.61 -3.45 14.65
C ARG A 203 3.33 -3.87 16.10
N LYS A 204 4.12 -4.79 16.65
CA LYS A 204 3.94 -5.34 18.01
C LYS A 204 4.96 -4.83 19.01
N TYR A 205 5.85 -3.92 18.59
CA TYR A 205 6.93 -3.45 19.42
C TYR A 205 6.51 -2.21 20.19
N ASN A 206 6.23 -2.39 21.48
CA ASN A 206 5.71 -1.33 22.35
C ASN A 206 6.83 -0.58 23.08
N ASN A 207 7.94 -0.27 22.42
CA ASN A 207 9.04 0.50 22.99
C ASN A 207 8.82 2.01 22.78
N PRO A 208 8.79 2.84 23.85
CA PRO A 208 8.51 4.27 23.76
C PRO A 208 9.51 5.01 22.87
N LEU A 209 10.82 4.68 23.00
CA LEU A 209 11.87 5.30 22.19
C LEU A 209 11.69 4.98 20.70
N TYR A 210 11.36 3.72 20.34
CA TYR A 210 11.09 3.35 18.97
C TYR A 210 9.90 4.12 18.40
N ARG A 211 8.80 4.19 19.16
CA ARG A 211 7.60 4.93 18.75
C ARG A 211 7.87 6.41 18.54
N LYS A 212 8.70 7.04 19.41
CA LYS A 212 9.07 8.45 19.26
C LYS A 212 9.91 8.69 18.00
N VAL A 213 10.90 7.83 17.70
CA VAL A 213 11.69 7.90 16.46
C VAL A 213 10.80 7.73 15.22
N LEU A 214 9.84 6.79 15.26
CA LEU A 214 8.90 6.58 14.15
C LEU A 214 7.96 7.78 13.99
N ALA A 215 7.40 8.30 15.08
CA ALA A 215 6.53 9.47 15.06
C ALA A 215 7.22 10.67 14.42
N ARG A 216 8.45 10.98 14.85
CA ARG A 216 9.23 12.09 14.28
C ARG A 216 9.55 11.90 12.80
N TYR A 217 9.88 10.68 12.38
CA TYR A 217 10.06 10.40 10.95
C TYR A 217 8.79 10.69 10.13
N VAL A 218 7.63 10.23 10.62
CA VAL A 218 6.34 10.48 9.95
C VAL A 218 6.02 11.97 9.91
N GLN A 219 6.19 12.68 11.02
CA GLN A 219 6.00 14.13 11.12
C GLN A 219 6.90 14.88 10.14
N MET A 220 8.20 14.64 10.16
CA MET A 220 9.15 15.26 9.24
C MET A 220 8.82 14.99 7.76
N ALA A 221 8.38 13.79 7.42
CA ALA A 221 7.94 13.46 6.07
C ALA A 221 6.65 14.22 5.69
N THR A 222 5.71 14.35 6.62
CA THR A 222 4.46 15.11 6.45
C THR A 222 4.74 16.60 6.30
N GLU A 223 5.51 17.19 7.18
CA GLU A 223 5.94 18.60 7.14
C GLU A 223 6.65 18.93 5.81
N ALA A 224 7.45 18.00 5.31
CA ALA A 224 8.17 18.14 4.05
C ALA A 224 7.31 17.91 2.80
N GLY A 225 6.00 17.65 2.92
CA GLY A 225 5.10 17.45 1.78
C GLY A 225 5.22 16.09 1.08
N VAL A 226 5.81 15.09 1.72
CA VAL A 226 5.95 13.75 1.12
C VAL A 226 4.59 13.08 1.02
N THR A 227 4.17 12.73 -0.19
CA THR A 227 2.95 11.95 -0.41
C THR A 227 3.06 10.57 0.24
N GLN A 228 2.09 10.23 1.07
CA GLN A 228 2.08 9.01 1.87
C GLN A 228 0.89 8.12 1.51
N ALA A 229 1.01 6.83 1.82
CA ALA A 229 -0.06 5.87 1.73
C ALA A 229 -0.14 5.06 3.04
N VAL A 230 -1.32 5.04 3.63
CA VAL A 230 -1.57 4.42 4.95
C VAL A 230 -2.69 3.41 4.82
N PHE A 231 -2.47 2.23 5.43
CA PHE A 231 -3.50 1.21 5.62
C PHE A 231 -3.92 1.21 7.10
N PRO A 232 -4.99 1.94 7.48
CA PRO A 232 -5.38 2.07 8.89
C PRO A 232 -5.74 0.74 9.53
N GLU A 233 -6.25 -0.23 8.77
CA GLU A 233 -6.53 -1.58 9.26
C GLU A 233 -5.31 -2.29 9.86
N GLY A 234 -4.10 -1.81 9.58
CA GLY A 234 -2.84 -2.35 10.12
C GLY A 234 -2.51 -3.77 9.67
N GLY A 235 -3.21 -4.32 8.71
CA GLY A 235 -2.99 -5.65 8.13
C GLY A 235 -4.13 -6.08 7.22
N LEU A 236 -3.92 -7.15 6.46
CA LEU A 236 -4.92 -7.72 5.57
C LEU A 236 -6.19 -8.11 6.33
N SER A 237 -7.35 -7.80 5.75
CA SER A 237 -8.63 -8.28 6.27
C SER A 237 -8.69 -9.82 6.17
N ARG A 238 -8.94 -10.48 7.29
CA ARG A 238 -9.06 -11.94 7.37
C ARG A 238 -10.48 -12.43 7.19
N THR A 239 -11.44 -11.56 7.48
CA THR A 239 -12.89 -11.85 7.41
C THR A 239 -13.53 -11.40 6.11
N GLY A 240 -12.84 -10.53 5.34
CA GLY A 240 -13.39 -9.86 4.18
C GLY A 240 -14.09 -8.53 4.49
N ALA A 241 -14.47 -8.25 5.72
CA ALA A 241 -15.02 -6.97 6.14
C ALA A 241 -13.93 -5.90 6.29
N LEU A 242 -14.31 -4.63 6.29
CA LEU A 242 -13.47 -3.55 6.79
C LEU A 242 -13.17 -3.77 8.26
N ARG A 243 -12.00 -3.37 8.70
CA ARG A 243 -11.55 -3.51 10.09
C ARG A 243 -11.50 -2.14 10.76
N GLU A 244 -11.62 -2.15 12.07
CA GLU A 244 -11.41 -0.95 12.88
C GLU A 244 -10.02 -0.35 12.64
N PRO A 245 -9.91 0.99 12.58
CA PRO A 245 -8.66 1.66 12.30
C PRO A 245 -7.67 1.53 13.47
N LYS A 246 -6.40 1.33 13.14
CA LYS A 246 -5.28 1.46 14.06
C LYS A 246 -4.69 2.85 13.92
N LEU A 247 -4.84 3.63 14.96
CA LEU A 247 -4.63 5.07 14.93
C LEU A 247 -3.16 5.50 14.88
N GLY A 248 -2.20 4.62 15.20
CA GLY A 248 -0.81 4.99 15.45
C GLY A 248 -0.15 5.92 14.42
N LEU A 249 -0.32 5.67 13.11
CA LEU A 249 0.23 6.56 12.09
C LEU A 249 -0.58 7.85 11.92
N LEU A 250 -1.90 7.77 12.04
CA LEU A 250 -2.79 8.94 11.98
C LEU A 250 -2.52 9.86 13.17
N SER A 251 -2.39 9.32 14.40
CA SER A 251 -2.02 10.09 15.58
C SER A 251 -0.70 10.84 15.38
N TYR A 252 0.33 10.19 14.82
CA TYR A 252 1.61 10.87 14.57
C TYR A 252 1.48 12.06 13.61
N ILE A 253 0.59 11.98 12.62
CA ILE A 253 0.32 13.09 11.69
C ILE A 253 -0.41 14.21 12.43
N ILE A 254 -1.44 13.90 13.20
CA ILE A 254 -2.22 14.88 13.99
C ILE A 254 -1.33 15.56 15.03
N ASP A 255 -0.57 14.79 15.80
CA ASP A 255 0.30 15.31 16.87
C ASP A 255 1.38 16.28 16.34
N GLY A 256 1.78 16.09 15.09
CA GLY A 256 2.73 16.98 14.41
C GLY A 256 2.10 18.19 13.72
N TYR A 257 0.78 18.26 13.63
CA TYR A 257 0.06 19.31 12.92
C TYR A 257 -0.23 20.52 13.83
N ARG A 258 -0.01 21.72 13.30
CA ARG A 258 -0.37 23.00 13.93
C ARG A 258 -1.24 23.78 12.98
N LEU A 259 -2.50 24.03 13.38
CA LEU A 259 -3.47 24.77 12.57
C LEU A 259 -2.95 26.16 12.23
N GLY A 260 -2.95 26.52 10.96
CA GLY A 260 -2.47 27.85 10.47
C GLY A 260 -0.96 27.99 10.35
N GLU A 261 -0.15 27.11 10.93
CA GLU A 261 1.31 27.18 10.88
C GLU A 261 1.92 26.06 10.01
N SER A 262 1.35 24.87 10.08
CA SER A 262 1.82 23.71 9.34
C SER A 262 1.30 23.71 7.90
N ARG A 263 2.06 23.07 7.00
CA ARG A 263 1.55 22.66 5.68
C ARG A 263 0.29 21.81 5.90
N ASP A 264 -0.80 22.11 5.18
CA ASP A 264 -2.02 21.35 5.32
C ASP A 264 -1.84 19.90 4.85
N VAL A 265 -2.57 19.00 5.48
CA VAL A 265 -2.59 17.58 5.17
C VAL A 265 -3.96 17.24 4.60
N VAL A 266 -3.98 16.69 3.40
CA VAL A 266 -5.23 16.26 2.76
C VAL A 266 -5.28 14.75 2.71
N PHE A 267 -6.21 14.18 3.46
CA PHE A 267 -6.51 12.75 3.42
C PHE A 267 -7.39 12.43 2.22
N VAL A 268 -6.98 11.43 1.45
CA VAL A 268 -7.74 10.92 0.32
C VAL A 268 -8.16 9.49 0.62
N PRO A 269 -9.45 9.24 0.92
CA PRO A 269 -9.96 7.89 1.11
C PRO A 269 -9.86 7.10 -0.20
N VAL A 270 -9.39 5.86 -0.13
CA VAL A 270 -9.26 4.98 -1.30
C VAL A 270 -9.83 3.62 -0.96
N ALA A 271 -10.81 3.18 -1.71
CA ALA A 271 -11.40 1.86 -1.56
C ALA A 271 -10.92 0.90 -2.64
N LEU A 272 -10.54 -0.30 -2.20
CA LEU A 272 -10.07 -1.39 -3.07
C LEU A 272 -10.97 -2.61 -2.89
N ASN A 273 -11.38 -3.21 -4.01
CA ASN A 273 -12.10 -4.48 -4.01
C ASN A 273 -11.72 -5.35 -5.19
N TYR A 274 -11.92 -6.66 -5.06
CA TYR A 274 -11.47 -7.66 -6.01
C TYR A 274 -12.51 -8.76 -6.24
N ASP A 275 -12.63 -9.23 -7.48
CA ASP A 275 -13.33 -10.48 -7.77
C ASP A 275 -12.63 -11.68 -7.15
N ARG A 276 -11.29 -11.61 -7.04
CA ARG A 276 -10.49 -12.66 -6.40
C ARG A 276 -9.29 -12.06 -5.68
N VAL A 277 -9.26 -12.28 -4.38
CA VAL A 277 -8.07 -12.02 -3.54
C VAL A 277 -7.12 -13.21 -3.66
N MET A 278 -5.83 -12.96 -3.90
CA MET A 278 -4.86 -14.04 -4.12
C MET A 278 -4.67 -14.91 -2.88
N GLU A 279 -4.77 -14.31 -1.71
CA GLU A 279 -4.51 -14.92 -0.42
C GLU A 279 -5.77 -15.37 0.33
N ASP A 280 -6.96 -15.33 -0.29
CA ASP A 280 -8.25 -15.52 0.37
C ASP A 280 -8.30 -16.77 1.27
N ARG A 281 -7.95 -17.96 0.77
CA ARG A 281 -7.93 -19.19 1.55
C ARG A 281 -6.96 -19.14 2.72
N THR A 282 -5.82 -18.49 2.55
CA THR A 282 -4.82 -18.34 3.61
C THR A 282 -5.29 -17.38 4.69
N LEU A 283 -5.96 -16.30 4.29
CA LEU A 283 -6.54 -15.30 5.21
C LEU A 283 -7.67 -15.90 6.03
N ILE A 284 -8.57 -16.65 5.38
CA ILE A 284 -9.70 -17.33 6.04
C ILE A 284 -9.17 -18.36 7.06
N ARG A 285 -8.24 -19.22 6.67
CA ARG A 285 -7.61 -20.19 7.60
C ARG A 285 -6.91 -19.51 8.77
N ALA A 286 -6.19 -18.40 8.50
CA ALA A 286 -5.56 -17.64 9.58
C ALA A 286 -6.56 -16.98 10.53
N ASN A 287 -7.81 -16.81 10.11
CA ASN A 287 -8.89 -16.33 10.96
C ASN A 287 -9.43 -17.46 11.86
N THR A 288 -9.68 -18.66 11.30
CA THR A 288 -10.23 -19.81 12.03
C THR A 288 -9.21 -20.46 12.96
N GLU A 289 -7.96 -20.62 12.52
CA GLU A 289 -6.90 -21.30 13.28
C GLU A 289 -6.17 -20.36 14.26
N GLY A 290 -6.50 -19.06 14.29
CA GLY A 290 -5.85 -18.09 15.18
C GLY A 290 -4.35 -17.86 14.91
N ALA A 291 -3.87 -18.24 13.73
CA ALA A 291 -2.46 -18.17 13.37
C ALA A 291 -1.89 -16.76 13.50
N ARG A 292 -0.94 -16.59 14.43
CA ARG A 292 -0.37 -15.28 14.82
C ARG A 292 0.65 -14.70 13.84
N SER A 293 1.19 -15.50 12.91
CA SER A 293 2.23 -15.03 12.00
C SER A 293 2.06 -15.57 10.58
N PHE A 294 1.94 -14.66 9.62
CA PHE A 294 2.07 -14.99 8.20
C PHE A 294 3.56 -15.06 7.86
N ARG A 295 4.09 -16.26 7.63
CA ARG A 295 5.45 -16.42 7.10
C ARG A 295 5.43 -16.15 5.60
N PHE A 296 6.07 -15.07 5.20
CA PHE A 296 6.28 -14.76 3.79
C PHE A 296 7.16 -15.84 3.15
N SER A 297 6.69 -16.45 2.07
CA SER A 297 7.46 -17.42 1.29
C SER A 297 7.56 -16.94 -0.16
N LEU A 298 8.76 -16.97 -0.70
CA LEU A 298 9.00 -16.65 -2.12
C LEU A 298 8.59 -17.79 -3.06
N LYS A 299 8.48 -19.03 -2.55
CA LYS A 299 8.13 -20.22 -3.35
C LYS A 299 6.78 -20.08 -4.07
N PRO A 300 5.68 -19.63 -3.44
CA PRO A 300 4.42 -19.40 -4.14
C PRO A 300 4.53 -18.31 -5.23
N ILE A 301 5.29 -17.24 -4.97
CA ILE A 301 5.50 -16.16 -5.94
C ILE A 301 6.28 -16.66 -7.14
N TYR A 302 7.37 -17.39 -6.93
CA TYR A 302 8.15 -17.98 -8.01
C TYR A 302 7.32 -18.96 -8.84
N ARG A 303 6.60 -19.88 -8.19
CA ARG A 303 5.70 -20.83 -8.86
C ARG A 303 4.65 -20.10 -9.67
N TYR A 304 4.10 -19.04 -9.12
CA TYR A 304 3.12 -18.20 -9.77
C TYR A 304 3.71 -17.50 -11.00
N LEU A 305 4.86 -16.83 -10.88
CA LEU A 305 5.54 -16.15 -12.00
C LEU A 305 5.89 -17.14 -13.11
N ARG A 306 6.42 -18.30 -12.76
CA ARG A 306 6.69 -19.38 -13.71
C ARG A 306 5.43 -19.83 -14.44
N ASN A 307 4.35 -20.03 -13.72
CA ASN A 307 3.06 -20.42 -14.32
C ASN A 307 2.48 -19.30 -15.17
N LEU A 308 2.62 -18.03 -14.78
CA LEU A 308 2.18 -16.88 -15.58
C LEU A 308 2.95 -16.80 -16.89
N VAL A 309 4.28 -16.98 -16.87
CA VAL A 309 5.11 -17.02 -18.07
C VAL A 309 4.66 -18.17 -18.97
N TRP A 310 4.48 -19.37 -18.42
CA TRP A 310 3.99 -20.53 -19.15
C TRP A 310 2.60 -20.31 -19.76
N GLN A 311 1.66 -19.79 -18.98
CA GLN A 311 0.31 -19.45 -19.47
C GLN A 311 0.33 -18.40 -20.57
N LYS A 312 1.25 -17.43 -20.47
CA LYS A 312 1.42 -16.39 -21.50
C LYS A 312 1.99 -16.95 -22.80
N ILE A 313 2.95 -17.87 -22.71
CA ILE A 313 3.53 -18.56 -23.86
C ILE A 313 2.49 -19.49 -24.53
N THR A 314 1.65 -20.15 -23.74
CA THR A 314 0.61 -21.07 -24.22
C THR A 314 -0.71 -20.37 -24.58
N GLY A 315 -0.82 -19.04 -24.46
CA GLY A 315 -2.05 -18.28 -24.74
C GLY A 315 -3.18 -18.49 -23.73
N ARG A 316 -2.97 -19.27 -22.66
CA ARG A 316 -3.99 -19.66 -21.67
C ARG A 316 -4.03 -18.76 -20.44
N VAL A 317 -3.91 -17.44 -20.60
CA VAL A 317 -3.91 -16.52 -19.46
C VAL A 317 -5.31 -16.39 -18.86
N HIS A 318 -5.50 -16.98 -17.67
CA HIS A 318 -6.72 -16.79 -16.89
C HIS A 318 -6.52 -15.64 -15.90
N ARG A 319 -7.21 -14.51 -16.14
CA ARG A 319 -7.24 -13.38 -15.22
C ARG A 319 -8.11 -13.71 -14.00
N TYR A 320 -7.78 -13.10 -12.87
CA TYR A 320 -8.52 -13.27 -11.61
C TYR A 320 -9.79 -12.39 -11.50
N GLY A 321 -10.28 -11.90 -12.64
CA GLY A 321 -11.45 -11.04 -12.68
C GLY A 321 -11.09 -9.55 -12.60
N ILE A 322 -11.93 -8.77 -11.95
CA ILE A 322 -11.78 -7.33 -11.79
C ILE A 322 -11.01 -7.03 -10.50
N ALA A 323 -10.10 -6.06 -10.56
CA ALA A 323 -9.59 -5.32 -9.41
C ALA A 323 -10.05 -3.88 -9.57
N ALA A 324 -10.83 -3.38 -8.63
CA ALA A 324 -11.41 -2.04 -8.68
C ALA A 324 -10.84 -1.15 -7.59
N VAL A 325 -10.60 0.11 -7.95
CA VAL A 325 -10.10 1.16 -7.05
C VAL A 325 -10.99 2.38 -7.21
N SER A 326 -11.45 2.95 -6.11
CA SER A 326 -12.22 4.19 -6.10
C SER A 326 -11.58 5.19 -5.15
N PHE A 327 -11.66 6.47 -5.51
CA PHE A 327 -11.15 7.58 -4.73
C PHE A 327 -12.33 8.35 -4.16
N GLY A 328 -12.36 8.51 -2.83
CA GLY A 328 -13.35 9.33 -2.15
C GLY A 328 -13.01 10.82 -2.17
N GLN A 329 -13.91 11.63 -1.60
CA GLN A 329 -13.70 13.08 -1.45
C GLN A 329 -12.48 13.34 -0.57
N PRO A 330 -11.54 14.19 -1.03
CA PRO A 330 -10.43 14.65 -0.20
C PRO A 330 -10.93 15.37 1.07
N MET A 331 -10.26 15.12 2.17
CA MET A 331 -10.57 15.72 3.46
C MET A 331 -9.34 16.47 4.00
N PRO A 332 -9.36 17.81 4.01
CA PRO A 332 -8.31 18.61 4.62
C PRO A 332 -8.28 18.41 6.15
N LEU A 333 -7.07 18.19 6.71
CA LEU A 333 -6.91 18.10 8.17
C LEU A 333 -7.22 19.41 8.87
N SER A 334 -6.94 20.55 8.21
CA SER A 334 -7.31 21.89 8.72
C SER A 334 -8.80 22.01 9.03
N ALA A 335 -9.67 21.59 8.10
CA ALA A 335 -11.11 21.58 8.30
C ALA A 335 -11.50 20.61 9.43
N PHE A 336 -10.97 19.40 9.42
CA PHE A 336 -11.25 18.40 10.46
C PHE A 336 -10.86 18.88 11.87
N MET A 337 -9.73 19.58 12.01
CA MET A 337 -9.27 20.12 13.30
C MET A 337 -10.21 21.19 13.85
N ILE A 338 -10.84 21.98 12.98
CA ILE A 338 -11.84 22.99 13.38
C ILE A 338 -13.12 22.31 13.88
N ASP A 339 -13.60 21.30 13.14
CA ASP A 339 -14.89 20.68 13.39
C ASP A 339 -14.86 19.66 14.56
N HIS A 340 -13.74 18.95 14.76
CA HIS A 340 -13.64 17.78 15.64
C HIS A 340 -12.49 17.85 16.67
N GLN A 341 -11.90 19.02 16.90
CA GLN A 341 -10.81 19.21 17.88
C GLN A 341 -9.63 18.22 17.76
N GLY A 342 -9.47 17.58 16.60
CA GLY A 342 -8.31 16.75 16.27
C GLY A 342 -8.22 15.39 16.96
N HIS A 343 -9.32 14.79 17.37
CA HIS A 343 -9.32 13.44 17.95
C HIS A 343 -8.99 12.37 16.88
N ALA A 344 -7.91 11.62 17.11
CA ALA A 344 -7.43 10.62 16.15
C ALA A 344 -8.44 9.46 15.93
N GLU A 345 -9.22 9.10 16.93
CA GLU A 345 -10.29 8.09 16.84
C GLU A 345 -11.38 8.56 15.87
N THR A 346 -11.89 9.77 16.08
CA THR A 346 -12.91 10.37 15.19
C THR A 346 -12.40 10.47 13.74
N LEU A 347 -11.12 10.86 13.55
CA LEU A 347 -10.52 10.89 12.22
C LEU A 347 -10.45 9.50 11.60
N GLY A 348 -10.08 8.50 12.39
CA GLY A 348 -10.00 7.11 11.93
C GLY A 348 -11.34 6.58 11.46
N ASP A 349 -12.38 6.80 12.25
CA ASP A 349 -13.75 6.34 11.96
C ASP A 349 -14.32 7.08 10.74
N GLU A 350 -14.16 8.40 10.66
CA GLU A 350 -14.58 9.20 9.51
C GLU A 350 -13.92 8.72 8.21
N LEU A 351 -12.61 8.48 8.23
CA LEU A 351 -11.88 7.97 7.06
C LEU A 351 -12.34 6.57 6.65
N MET A 352 -12.61 5.68 7.62
CA MET A 352 -13.13 4.35 7.33
C MET A 352 -14.56 4.39 6.80
N GLY A 353 -15.39 5.30 7.30
CA GLY A 353 -16.72 5.59 6.78
C GLY A 353 -16.66 6.01 5.31
N ARG A 354 -15.84 7.00 4.98
CA ARG A 354 -15.64 7.49 3.60
C ARG A 354 -15.06 6.43 2.67
N ILE A 355 -14.19 5.52 3.15
CA ILE A 355 -13.74 4.37 2.38
C ILE A 355 -14.90 3.42 2.09
N SER A 356 -15.78 3.20 3.07
CA SER A 356 -16.96 2.35 2.92
C SER A 356 -17.93 2.89 1.86
N GLU A 357 -18.20 4.19 1.85
CA GLU A 357 -19.10 4.86 0.90
C GLU A 357 -18.67 4.68 -0.56
N VAL A 358 -17.36 4.75 -0.81
CA VAL A 358 -16.80 4.61 -2.17
C VAL A 358 -16.34 3.19 -2.49
N MET A 359 -16.75 2.19 -1.70
CA MET A 359 -16.35 0.80 -1.91
C MET A 359 -16.81 0.31 -3.29
N PRO A 360 -15.88 -0.06 -4.20
CA PRO A 360 -16.27 -0.53 -5.51
C PRO A 360 -16.92 -1.90 -5.45
N VAL A 361 -18.04 -2.01 -6.14
CA VAL A 361 -18.83 -3.24 -6.25
C VAL A 361 -18.41 -3.98 -7.51
N VAL A 362 -18.00 -5.24 -7.35
CA VAL A 362 -17.54 -6.11 -8.44
C VAL A 362 -18.35 -7.41 -8.45
N PRO A 363 -18.37 -8.17 -9.56
CA PRO A 363 -19.29 -9.31 -9.76
C PRO A 363 -19.24 -10.38 -8.69
N PHE A 364 -18.03 -10.83 -8.32
CA PHE A 364 -17.90 -11.95 -7.39
C PHE A 364 -18.45 -11.63 -5.98
N PRO A 365 -18.15 -10.49 -5.34
CA PRO A 365 -18.81 -10.05 -4.13
C PRO A 365 -20.32 -9.92 -4.22
N LEU A 366 -20.88 -9.44 -5.35
CA LEU A 366 -22.33 -9.37 -5.56
C LEU A 366 -23.01 -10.75 -5.52
N ILE A 367 -22.47 -11.67 -6.32
CA ILE A 367 -22.95 -13.06 -6.37
C ILE A 367 -22.78 -13.72 -5.00
N ALA A 368 -21.62 -13.53 -4.37
CA ALA A 368 -21.33 -14.07 -3.06
C ALA A 368 -22.31 -13.55 -1.99
N HIS A 369 -22.67 -12.27 -2.04
CA HIS A 369 -23.63 -11.68 -1.12
C HIS A 369 -25.04 -12.22 -1.34
N ALA A 370 -25.50 -12.41 -2.59
CA ALA A 370 -26.79 -13.00 -2.88
C ALA A 370 -26.85 -14.47 -2.40
N VAL A 371 -25.80 -15.23 -2.70
CA VAL A 371 -25.69 -16.63 -2.28
C VAL A 371 -25.59 -16.78 -0.75
N ALA A 372 -24.84 -15.90 -0.07
CA ALA A 372 -24.75 -15.88 1.39
C ALA A 372 -26.09 -15.51 2.06
N ALA A 373 -26.92 -14.69 1.40
CA ALA A 373 -28.26 -14.35 1.84
C ALA A 373 -29.30 -15.48 1.61
N GLY A 374 -28.88 -16.65 1.07
CA GLY A 374 -29.74 -17.80 0.92
C GLY A 374 -30.26 -18.06 -0.51
N VAL A 375 -29.93 -17.22 -1.48
CA VAL A 375 -30.34 -17.47 -2.87
C VAL A 375 -29.60 -18.71 -3.41
N ARG A 376 -30.34 -19.76 -3.76
CA ARG A 376 -29.79 -21.04 -4.23
C ARG A 376 -30.22 -21.40 -5.64
N ASP A 377 -31.29 -20.81 -6.13
CA ASP A 377 -31.75 -21.05 -7.50
C ASP A 377 -31.01 -20.14 -8.50
N ARG A 378 -30.55 -20.73 -9.62
CA ARG A 378 -29.84 -19.99 -10.69
C ARG A 378 -30.73 -18.94 -11.34
N ALA A 379 -32.03 -19.25 -11.52
CA ALA A 379 -32.96 -18.33 -12.16
C ALA A 379 -33.25 -17.12 -11.26
N ALA A 380 -33.44 -17.35 -9.95
CA ALA A 380 -33.65 -16.29 -8.96
C ALA A 380 -32.39 -15.41 -8.77
N LEU A 381 -31.20 -15.95 -9.02
CA LEU A 381 -29.93 -15.25 -8.77
C LEU A 381 -29.77 -13.98 -9.63
N THR A 382 -30.28 -13.98 -10.87
CA THR A 382 -30.21 -12.80 -11.76
C THR A 382 -30.98 -11.62 -11.17
N GLY A 383 -32.21 -11.84 -10.73
CA GLY A 383 -33.02 -10.79 -10.09
C GLY A 383 -32.40 -10.33 -8.77
N ALA A 384 -31.90 -11.28 -7.95
CA ALA A 384 -31.26 -10.96 -6.69
C ALA A 384 -29.96 -10.13 -6.84
N VAL A 385 -29.17 -10.41 -7.85
CA VAL A 385 -27.95 -9.64 -8.16
C VAL A 385 -28.30 -8.29 -8.75
N GLN A 386 -29.30 -8.20 -9.64
CA GLN A 386 -29.78 -6.94 -10.19
C GLN A 386 -30.27 -6.00 -9.08
N ALA A 387 -31.09 -6.48 -8.16
CA ALA A 387 -31.56 -5.67 -7.03
C ALA A 387 -30.41 -5.09 -6.19
N ARG A 388 -29.34 -5.86 -5.98
CA ARG A 388 -28.12 -5.39 -5.28
C ARG A 388 -27.33 -4.34 -6.09
N ILE A 389 -27.30 -4.49 -7.40
CA ILE A 389 -26.70 -3.50 -8.31
C ILE A 389 -27.46 -2.18 -8.22
N ASP A 390 -28.78 -2.23 -8.27
CA ASP A 390 -29.63 -1.04 -8.24
C ASP A 390 -29.54 -0.34 -6.90
N HIS A 391 -29.52 -1.09 -5.79
CA HIS A 391 -29.30 -0.56 -4.46
C HIS A 391 -27.92 0.12 -4.33
N ALA A 392 -26.85 -0.53 -4.81
CA ALA A 392 -25.51 0.06 -4.81
C ALA A 392 -25.45 1.35 -5.63
N ARG A 393 -26.11 1.39 -6.79
CA ARG A 393 -26.21 2.58 -7.65
C ARG A 393 -27.01 3.71 -6.99
N ALA A 394 -28.09 3.37 -6.30
CA ALA A 394 -28.87 4.36 -5.53
C ALA A 394 -28.01 5.04 -4.45
N LYS A 395 -27.08 4.29 -3.83
CA LYS A 395 -26.07 4.82 -2.90
C LYS A 395 -24.86 5.47 -3.60
N LYS A 396 -24.89 5.63 -4.93
CA LYS A 396 -23.78 6.17 -5.73
C LYS A 396 -22.47 5.37 -5.61
N ALA A 397 -22.54 4.10 -5.18
CA ALA A 397 -21.37 3.24 -5.12
C ALA A 397 -20.91 2.86 -6.55
N PRO A 398 -19.59 2.86 -6.84
CA PRO A 398 -19.09 2.51 -8.16
C PRO A 398 -19.28 1.02 -8.46
N VAL A 399 -20.11 0.70 -9.45
CA VAL A 399 -20.39 -0.68 -9.88
C VAL A 399 -19.62 -0.99 -11.16
N HIS A 400 -18.77 -2.01 -11.11
CA HIS A 400 -17.95 -2.43 -12.22
C HIS A 400 -18.31 -3.84 -12.70
N LEU A 401 -19.00 -3.93 -13.82
CA LEU A 401 -19.34 -5.19 -14.46
C LEU A 401 -18.42 -5.45 -15.68
N PRO A 402 -18.11 -6.71 -16.02
CA PRO A 402 -17.29 -7.04 -17.18
C PRO A 402 -17.98 -6.72 -18.52
N ARG A 403 -19.29 -6.84 -18.55
CA ARG A 403 -20.20 -6.53 -19.68
C ARG A 403 -21.53 -6.01 -19.17
N THR A 404 -22.34 -5.45 -20.06
CA THR A 404 -23.72 -5.04 -19.80
C THR A 404 -24.67 -6.22 -19.58
N ASP A 405 -24.34 -7.38 -20.13
CA ASP A 405 -25.09 -8.62 -19.94
C ASP A 405 -24.83 -9.21 -18.55
N LEU A 406 -25.88 -9.20 -17.73
CA LEU A 406 -25.83 -9.67 -16.37
C LEU A 406 -25.77 -11.19 -16.28
N ASP A 407 -26.51 -11.91 -17.16
CA ASP A 407 -26.49 -13.37 -17.19
C ASP A 407 -25.10 -13.92 -17.53
N TYR A 408 -24.44 -13.32 -18.52
CA TYR A 408 -23.04 -13.62 -18.81
C TYR A 408 -22.12 -13.38 -17.59
N THR A 409 -22.35 -12.28 -16.87
CA THR A 409 -21.56 -11.93 -15.68
C THR A 409 -21.73 -12.95 -14.56
N ILE A 410 -22.99 -13.39 -14.33
CA ILE A 410 -23.32 -14.39 -13.32
C ILE A 410 -22.73 -15.75 -13.71
N ASP A 411 -22.92 -16.19 -14.95
CA ASP A 411 -22.39 -17.47 -15.42
C ASP A 411 -20.87 -17.52 -15.37
N ALA A 412 -20.19 -16.45 -15.75
CA ALA A 412 -18.75 -16.34 -15.62
C ALA A 412 -18.30 -16.41 -14.12
N GLY A 413 -19.04 -15.76 -13.23
CA GLY A 413 -18.83 -15.83 -11.78
C GLY A 413 -19.03 -17.23 -11.23
N LEU A 414 -20.16 -17.87 -11.54
CA LEU A 414 -20.48 -19.23 -11.11
C LEU A 414 -19.46 -20.25 -11.66
N ASN A 415 -19.03 -20.11 -12.90
CA ASN A 415 -17.99 -20.97 -13.47
C ASN A 415 -16.65 -20.79 -12.73
N ALA A 416 -16.28 -19.58 -12.39
CA ALA A 416 -15.08 -19.33 -11.57
C ALA A 416 -15.20 -19.97 -10.19
N MET A 417 -16.39 -19.95 -9.57
CA MET A 417 -16.67 -20.59 -8.27
C MET A 417 -16.64 -22.11 -8.37
N LYS A 418 -17.20 -22.70 -9.43
CA LYS A 418 -17.13 -24.16 -9.73
C LYS A 418 -15.68 -24.60 -9.90
N LEU A 419 -14.88 -23.92 -10.73
CA LEU A 419 -13.46 -24.24 -10.94
C LEU A 419 -12.65 -24.20 -9.64
N ARG A 420 -13.06 -23.37 -8.68
CA ARG A 420 -12.46 -23.26 -7.37
C ARG A 420 -13.01 -24.26 -6.35
N LYS A 421 -13.95 -25.12 -6.77
CA LYS A 421 -14.63 -26.11 -5.91
C LYS A 421 -15.36 -25.46 -4.71
N MET A 422 -15.98 -24.29 -4.93
CA MET A 422 -16.73 -23.58 -3.89
C MET A 422 -18.21 -23.99 -3.91
N LEU A 423 -18.72 -24.32 -5.10
CA LEU A 423 -20.10 -24.78 -5.28
C LEU A 423 -20.18 -25.78 -6.45
N GLN A 424 -21.27 -26.52 -6.45
CA GLN A 424 -21.76 -27.33 -7.57
C GLN A 424 -23.14 -26.81 -7.98
N VAL A 425 -23.55 -27.09 -9.21
CA VAL A 425 -24.91 -26.78 -9.69
C VAL A 425 -25.54 -28.11 -10.10
N GLN A 426 -26.64 -28.46 -9.46
CA GLN A 426 -27.44 -29.66 -9.75
C GLN A 426 -28.87 -29.17 -9.95
N ASP A 427 -29.43 -29.51 -11.13
CA ASP A 427 -30.80 -29.14 -11.51
C ASP A 427 -31.17 -27.66 -11.26
N GLY A 428 -30.25 -26.75 -11.62
CA GLY A 428 -30.41 -25.31 -11.40
C GLY A 428 -30.11 -24.83 -9.96
N THR A 429 -29.95 -25.74 -9.01
CA THR A 429 -29.71 -25.42 -7.59
C THR A 429 -28.22 -25.30 -7.30
N LEU A 430 -27.84 -24.25 -6.56
CA LEU A 430 -26.47 -23.98 -6.10
C LEU A 430 -26.21 -24.70 -4.78
N ILE A 431 -25.37 -25.72 -4.80
CA ILE A 431 -24.94 -26.48 -3.61
C ILE A 431 -23.54 -26.00 -3.20
N LEU A 432 -23.43 -25.39 -2.03
CA LEU A 432 -22.16 -24.93 -1.50
C LEU A 432 -21.37 -26.07 -0.85
N THR A 433 -20.05 -26.06 -1.04
CA THR A 433 -19.15 -26.85 -0.20
C THR A 433 -18.89 -26.12 1.12
N ASN A 434 -18.42 -26.82 2.17
CA ASN A 434 -18.08 -26.19 3.46
C ASN A 434 -17.05 -25.05 3.29
N ASP A 435 -15.93 -25.34 2.60
CA ASP A 435 -14.92 -24.31 2.26
C ASP A 435 -15.55 -23.18 1.40
N GLY A 436 -16.49 -23.53 0.52
CA GLY A 436 -17.19 -22.61 -0.36
C GLY A 436 -18.04 -21.59 0.41
N ALA A 437 -18.75 -22.03 1.44
CA ALA A 437 -19.57 -21.15 2.27
C ALA A 437 -18.71 -20.10 3.00
N GLU A 438 -17.57 -20.49 3.56
CA GLU A 438 -16.65 -19.56 4.21
C GLU A 438 -16.05 -18.53 3.24
N ILE A 439 -15.67 -18.98 2.04
CA ILE A 439 -15.13 -18.10 1.01
C ILE A 439 -16.23 -17.15 0.50
N MET A 440 -17.46 -17.63 0.31
CA MET A 440 -18.61 -16.77 -0.07
C MET A 440 -18.85 -15.69 0.98
N ALA A 441 -18.87 -16.07 2.26
CA ALA A 441 -19.05 -15.12 3.36
C ALA A 441 -17.90 -14.07 3.39
N PHE A 442 -16.67 -14.48 3.11
CA PHE A 442 -15.52 -13.56 3.00
C PHE A 442 -15.74 -12.49 1.92
N TYR A 443 -16.20 -12.88 0.73
CA TYR A 443 -16.45 -11.93 -0.36
C TYR A 443 -17.72 -11.09 -0.12
N ALA A 444 -18.79 -11.69 0.40
CA ALA A 444 -20.02 -10.98 0.74
C ALA A 444 -19.78 -9.83 1.72
N ARG A 445 -18.97 -10.08 2.76
CA ARG A 445 -18.62 -9.05 3.75
C ARG A 445 -17.87 -7.86 3.15
N SER A 446 -17.27 -7.98 1.98
CA SER A 446 -16.55 -6.88 1.35
C SER A 446 -17.43 -5.72 0.93
N ILE A 447 -18.70 -5.99 0.63
CA ILE A 447 -19.69 -4.99 0.25
C ILE A 447 -20.81 -4.86 1.31
N ALA A 448 -20.71 -5.60 2.42
CA ALA A 448 -21.74 -5.59 3.46
C ALA A 448 -22.12 -4.19 3.97
N PRO A 449 -21.18 -3.23 4.17
CA PRO A 449 -21.56 -1.89 4.59
C PRO A 449 -22.49 -1.16 3.61
N LEU A 450 -22.33 -1.40 2.31
CA LEU A 450 -23.21 -0.85 1.29
C LEU A 450 -24.60 -1.52 1.27
N MET A 451 -24.69 -2.74 1.79
CA MET A 451 -25.88 -3.59 1.73
C MET A 451 -26.63 -3.68 3.08
N GLN A 452 -26.24 -2.91 4.09
CA GLN A 452 -26.89 -2.99 5.41
C GLN A 452 -28.41 -2.73 5.33
N ASP A 453 -28.82 -1.62 4.74
CA ASP A 453 -30.23 -1.25 4.60
C ASP A 453 -30.97 -2.12 3.58
N PHE A 454 -30.26 -2.76 2.65
CA PHE A 454 -30.84 -3.70 1.69
C PHE A 454 -31.39 -4.94 2.40
N ALA A 455 -30.71 -5.44 3.43
CA ALA A 455 -31.17 -6.59 4.20
C ALA A 455 -32.43 -6.27 5.03
N GLU A 456 -32.61 -5.04 5.48
CA GLU A 456 -33.81 -4.57 6.21
C GLU A 456 -35.01 -4.39 5.27
N GLY A 457 -34.82 -3.75 4.11
CA GLY A 457 -35.90 -3.56 3.13
C GLY A 457 -36.43 -4.85 2.50
N SER A 458 -35.62 -5.90 2.42
CA SER A 458 -36.07 -7.19 1.88
C SER A 458 -36.91 -8.01 2.87
N ARG A 459 -36.87 -7.69 4.16
CA ARG A 459 -37.75 -8.32 5.18
C ARG A 459 -39.16 -7.77 5.13
N ASP A 460 -39.33 -6.47 4.84
CA ASP A 460 -40.65 -5.83 4.80
C ASP A 460 -41.43 -6.16 3.51
N THR A 461 -40.72 -6.47 2.38
CA THR A 461 -41.41 -6.86 1.14
C THR A 461 -41.77 -8.34 1.04
N ALA A 462 -41.30 -9.19 1.99
CA ALA A 462 -41.66 -10.61 2.06
C ALA A 462 -42.84 -10.89 3.01
N SER A 463 -43.41 -9.84 3.64
CA SER A 463 -44.54 -9.92 4.56
C SER A 463 -45.82 -9.21 4.06
N ILE A 464 -45.95 -9.02 2.72
CA ILE A 464 -47.21 -8.56 2.11
C ILE A 464 -47.79 -9.65 1.19
#